data_a897081d5c76b52e2a277b2632c75584
#
_entry.id   a897081d5c76b52e2a277b2632c75584
#
_cell.length_a   1.000
_cell.length_b   1.000
_cell.length_c   1.000
_cell.angle_alpha   90.00
_cell.angle_beta   90.00
_cell.angle_gamma   90.00
#
_symmetry.space_group_name_H-M   'P 1'
#
loop_
_entity.id
_entity.type
_entity.pdbx_description
1 polymer ?
#
loop_
_entity_poly.entity_id
_entity_poly.type
_entity_poly.pdbx_seq_one_letter_code
_entity_poly.pdbx_strand_id
1 'polypeptide(L)'
;MMLTFKDIQDQVLLMWDNPGETGNLLTLIKDFVNDSQDLRCAQQRWSFMRSEELYTITTASGQLAYPLAEDVQRLHRFYNASEERKMVEVPVREYYDAPLTKYHWHWTKPSPVAAQPSTTGTISILSSASADQSKDVIIRGLDGSDVITTETISSNGSDGTTPVSSSTSYKKILKVTKSGTFAGTLTVRDNATNTMLSLGTADYGKNYAQIKLLRDPAQADTIEYATYRKPVKLSDNNDIPDIPDPFSRILIWDTLLTLCAYDEVQPQPIWVQKQREWEQRLQQTFLEGQTPGARARYMKDVTSR
;
A
#
# COMPACT_ATOMS: atom_id res chain seq x y z
N MET A 1 18.75 -10.24 -20.05
CA MET A 1 17.66 -11.21 -19.73
C MET A 1 17.07 -10.76 -18.42
N MET A 2 15.80 -10.43 -18.39
CA MET A 2 15.11 -10.04 -17.16
C MET A 2 15.01 -11.23 -16.23
N LEU A 3 15.29 -11.01 -14.93
CA LEU A 3 15.11 -12.03 -13.91
C LEU A 3 13.62 -12.13 -13.54
N THR A 4 13.08 -13.34 -13.65
CA THR A 4 11.73 -13.65 -13.17
C THR A 4 11.77 -14.04 -11.69
N PHE A 5 10.59 -14.10 -11.06
CA PHE A 5 10.45 -14.59 -9.69
C PHE A 5 11.00 -16.01 -9.53
N LYS A 6 10.78 -16.87 -10.54
CA LYS A 6 11.34 -18.23 -10.56
C LYS A 6 12.87 -18.23 -10.65
N ASP A 7 13.45 -17.38 -11.51
CA ASP A 7 14.91 -17.30 -11.65
C ASP A 7 15.59 -16.92 -10.33
N ILE A 8 14.97 -16.01 -9.57
CA ILE A 8 15.46 -15.61 -8.24
C ILE A 8 15.40 -16.80 -7.27
N GLN A 9 14.25 -17.51 -7.21
CA GLN A 9 14.09 -18.69 -6.36
C GLN A 9 15.12 -19.76 -6.70
N ASP A 10 15.27 -20.10 -7.98
CA ASP A 10 16.20 -21.14 -8.44
C ASP A 10 17.65 -20.78 -8.09
N GLN A 11 18.05 -19.49 -8.21
CA GLN A 11 19.38 -19.04 -7.84
C GLN A 11 19.61 -19.07 -6.32
N VAL A 12 18.61 -18.72 -5.51
CA VAL A 12 18.71 -18.84 -4.05
C VAL A 12 18.85 -20.28 -3.63
N LEU A 13 18.02 -21.20 -4.18
CA LEU A 13 18.09 -22.64 -3.90
C LEU A 13 19.44 -23.24 -4.30
N LEU A 14 19.98 -22.85 -5.47
CA LEU A 14 21.28 -23.30 -5.94
C LEU A 14 22.42 -22.86 -4.98
N MET A 15 22.37 -21.62 -4.51
CA MET A 15 23.39 -21.09 -3.60
C MET A 15 23.25 -21.63 -2.16
N TRP A 16 22.05 -22.06 -1.78
CA TRP A 16 21.75 -22.72 -0.50
C TRP A 16 22.04 -24.21 -0.51
N ASP A 17 22.60 -24.71 -1.63
CA ASP A 17 22.93 -26.15 -1.85
C ASP A 17 21.71 -27.09 -1.77
N ASN A 18 20.55 -26.60 -2.20
CA ASN A 18 19.31 -27.38 -2.20
C ASN A 18 18.49 -27.21 -3.51
N PRO A 19 19.11 -27.49 -4.67
CA PRO A 19 18.45 -27.31 -5.95
C PRO A 19 17.26 -28.27 -6.12
N GLY A 20 16.14 -27.74 -6.61
CA GLY A 20 14.94 -28.53 -6.91
C GLY A 20 14.00 -28.75 -5.70
N GLU A 21 14.25 -28.09 -4.56
CA GLU A 21 13.34 -28.12 -3.42
C GLU A 21 11.97 -27.54 -3.79
N THR A 22 10.89 -28.23 -3.39
CA THR A 22 9.50 -27.85 -3.69
C THR A 22 8.63 -27.70 -2.43
N GLY A 23 9.21 -27.94 -1.25
CA GLY A 23 8.50 -27.97 0.02
C GLY A 23 8.49 -26.62 0.76
N ASN A 24 8.59 -26.71 2.08
CA ASN A 24 8.51 -25.55 2.99
C ASN A 24 9.61 -24.52 2.73
N LEU A 25 10.82 -24.94 2.39
CA LEU A 25 11.93 -24.02 2.09
C LEU A 25 11.61 -23.14 0.88
N LEU A 26 11.03 -23.70 -0.20
CA LEU A 26 10.62 -22.91 -1.35
C LEU A 26 9.55 -21.89 -0.98
N THR A 27 8.62 -22.25 -0.10
CA THR A 27 7.60 -21.31 0.41
C THR A 27 8.24 -20.15 1.19
N LEU A 28 9.18 -20.45 2.08
CA LEU A 28 9.94 -19.42 2.82
C LEU A 28 10.74 -18.52 1.89
N ILE A 29 11.40 -19.07 0.87
CA ILE A 29 12.13 -18.27 -0.13
C ILE A 29 11.18 -17.31 -0.85
N LYS A 30 9.99 -17.76 -1.26
CA LYS A 30 8.99 -16.91 -1.91
C LYS A 30 8.56 -15.74 -1.03
N ASP A 31 8.33 -16.02 0.26
CA ASP A 31 7.96 -14.98 1.22
C ASP A 31 9.13 -14.00 1.44
N PHE A 32 10.35 -14.50 1.64
CA PHE A 32 11.52 -13.64 1.86
C PHE A 32 11.89 -12.80 0.64
N VAL A 33 11.69 -13.28 -0.59
CA VAL A 33 11.87 -12.47 -1.81
C VAL A 33 10.87 -11.31 -1.83
N ASN A 34 9.60 -11.57 -1.52
CA ASN A 34 8.57 -10.53 -1.43
C ASN A 34 8.88 -9.51 -0.32
N ASP A 35 9.21 -9.99 0.88
CA ASP A 35 9.58 -9.12 2.01
C ASP A 35 10.81 -8.26 1.69
N SER A 36 11.80 -8.84 1.00
CA SER A 36 12.98 -8.10 0.54
C SER A 36 12.62 -7.02 -0.47
N GLN A 37 11.75 -7.32 -1.43
CA GLN A 37 11.26 -6.33 -2.39
C GLN A 37 10.51 -5.20 -1.68
N ASP A 38 9.57 -5.54 -0.80
CA ASP A 38 8.79 -4.58 -0.04
C ASP A 38 9.71 -3.67 0.80
N LEU A 39 10.67 -4.26 1.51
CA LEU A 39 11.61 -3.51 2.33
C LEU A 39 12.47 -2.56 1.48
N ARG A 40 13.03 -3.03 0.36
CA ARG A 40 13.86 -2.21 -0.53
C ARG A 40 13.08 -1.07 -1.14
N CYS A 41 11.88 -1.33 -1.65
CA CYS A 41 11.03 -0.30 -2.23
C CYS A 41 10.56 0.72 -1.18
N ALA A 42 10.37 0.30 0.08
CA ALA A 42 9.94 1.19 1.16
C ALA A 42 11.04 2.09 1.75
N GLN A 43 12.30 1.65 1.72
CA GLN A 43 13.41 2.36 2.39
C GLN A 43 13.71 3.73 1.80
N GLN A 44 13.64 3.87 0.49
CA GLN A 44 14.11 5.04 -0.25
C GLN A 44 13.06 5.58 -1.23
N ARG A 45 13.32 6.76 -1.79
CA ARG A 45 12.54 7.35 -2.88
C ARG A 45 13.17 6.96 -4.21
N TRP A 46 12.75 5.81 -4.71
CA TRP A 46 13.28 5.29 -5.97
C TRP A 46 12.52 5.86 -7.18
N SER A 47 13.24 6.33 -8.19
CA SER A 47 12.61 6.86 -9.41
C SER A 47 11.75 5.83 -10.14
N PHE A 48 12.11 4.55 -10.11
CA PHE A 48 11.36 3.46 -10.73
C PHE A 48 10.04 3.12 -10.01
N MET A 49 9.88 3.53 -8.74
CA MET A 49 8.62 3.35 -7.98
C MET A 49 7.67 4.52 -8.15
N ARG A 50 8.07 5.55 -8.88
CA ARG A 50 7.24 6.71 -9.14
C ARG A 50 6.10 6.36 -10.08
N SER A 51 4.87 6.70 -9.70
CA SER A 51 3.73 6.61 -10.61
C SER A 51 3.86 7.62 -11.75
N GLU A 52 3.63 7.17 -12.97
CA GLU A 52 3.50 8.06 -14.13
C GLU A 52 2.13 8.71 -14.19
N GLU A 53 1.14 8.12 -13.54
CA GLU A 53 -0.23 8.61 -13.48
C GLU A 53 -0.41 9.65 -12.38
N LEU A 54 -1.21 10.67 -12.67
CA LEU A 54 -1.68 11.64 -11.70
C LEU A 54 -3.03 11.17 -11.16
N TYR A 55 -3.11 11.05 -9.85
CA TYR A 55 -4.37 10.80 -9.16
C TYR A 55 -5.04 12.11 -8.78
N THR A 56 -6.35 12.08 -8.62
CA THR A 56 -7.14 13.25 -8.23
C THR A 56 -7.98 12.98 -6.99
N ILE A 57 -8.14 14.00 -6.17
CA ILE A 57 -9.10 14.04 -5.07
C ILE A 57 -9.94 15.30 -5.26
N THR A 58 -11.26 15.15 -5.21
CA THR A 58 -12.16 16.30 -5.09
C THR A 58 -12.46 16.53 -3.62
N THR A 59 -12.14 17.73 -3.13
CA THR A 59 -12.44 18.10 -1.75
C THR A 59 -13.91 18.45 -1.58
N ALA A 60 -14.41 18.36 -0.35
CA ALA A 60 -15.77 18.72 -0.01
C ALA A 60 -15.78 19.53 1.30
N SER A 61 -16.67 20.51 1.39
CA SER A 61 -16.87 21.27 2.62
C SER A 61 -17.27 20.36 3.77
N GLY A 62 -16.69 20.55 4.94
CA GLY A 62 -16.89 19.72 6.12
C GLY A 62 -16.06 18.43 6.15
N GLN A 63 -15.37 18.07 5.06
CA GLN A 63 -14.49 16.92 5.01
C GLN A 63 -13.02 17.32 5.12
N LEU A 64 -12.35 16.80 6.15
CA LEU A 64 -10.92 17.10 6.37
C LEU A 64 -10.01 15.94 5.95
N ALA A 65 -10.49 14.70 5.99
CA ALA A 65 -9.68 13.51 5.77
C ALA A 65 -10.05 12.84 4.44
N TYR A 66 -9.03 12.54 3.62
CA TYR A 66 -9.17 12.00 2.28
C TYR A 66 -8.31 10.74 2.12
N PRO A 67 -8.91 9.57 1.86
CA PRO A 67 -8.17 8.37 1.47
C PRO A 67 -7.48 8.58 0.13
N LEU A 68 -6.30 7.99 -0.02
CA LEU A 68 -5.54 7.96 -1.26
C LEU A 68 -5.79 6.65 -2.02
N ALA A 69 -5.27 6.54 -3.23
CA ALA A 69 -5.32 5.28 -3.98
C ALA A 69 -4.62 4.15 -3.20
N GLU A 70 -5.00 2.90 -3.48
CA GLU A 70 -4.57 1.72 -2.72
C GLU A 70 -3.07 1.48 -2.79
N ASP A 71 -2.48 1.75 -3.94
CA ASP A 71 -1.08 1.54 -4.25
C ASP A 71 -0.13 2.63 -3.71
N VAL A 72 -0.67 3.66 -3.06
CA VAL A 72 0.14 4.77 -2.53
C VAL A 72 0.98 4.31 -1.35
N GLN A 73 2.29 4.40 -1.51
CA GLN A 73 3.26 4.25 -0.43
C GLN A 73 3.68 5.60 0.14
N ARG A 74 3.98 6.57 -0.73
CA ARG A 74 4.37 7.94 -0.38
C ARG A 74 3.90 8.91 -1.44
N LEU A 75 3.68 10.18 -1.07
CA LEU A 75 3.41 11.25 -2.03
C LEU A 75 4.73 11.81 -2.57
N HIS A 76 4.78 11.97 -3.90
CA HIS A 76 5.88 12.65 -4.59
C HIS A 76 5.51 14.12 -4.88
N ARG A 77 4.30 14.35 -5.37
CA ARG A 77 3.76 15.67 -5.66
C ARG A 77 2.35 15.75 -5.10
N PHE A 78 2.01 16.88 -4.50
CA PHE A 78 0.69 17.16 -3.99
C PHE A 78 0.34 18.61 -4.27
N TYR A 79 -0.72 18.85 -5.05
CA TYR A 79 -0.97 20.14 -5.68
C TYR A 79 -2.47 20.41 -5.78
N ASN A 80 -2.92 21.61 -5.36
CA ASN A 80 -4.29 22.04 -5.60
C ASN A 80 -4.38 22.60 -7.01
N ALA A 81 -4.98 21.83 -7.93
CA ALA A 81 -5.10 22.19 -9.33
C ALA A 81 -6.11 23.32 -9.57
N SER A 82 -7.15 23.42 -8.73
CA SER A 82 -8.15 24.48 -8.84
C SER A 82 -7.58 25.88 -8.56
N GLU A 83 -6.54 25.95 -7.74
CA GLU A 83 -5.93 27.22 -7.31
C GLU A 83 -4.45 27.35 -7.68
N GLU A 84 -3.94 26.39 -8.46
CA GLU A 84 -2.56 26.36 -8.94
C GLU A 84 -1.52 26.47 -7.81
N ARG A 85 -1.76 25.82 -6.66
CA ARG A 85 -0.89 25.91 -5.47
C ARG A 85 -0.38 24.57 -4.99
N LYS A 86 0.91 24.57 -4.63
CA LYS A 86 1.55 23.42 -3.98
C LYS A 86 0.98 23.24 -2.58
N MET A 87 0.63 21.99 -2.26
CA MET A 87 0.25 21.56 -0.92
C MET A 87 1.50 21.26 -0.09
N VAL A 88 1.52 21.69 1.16
CA VAL A 88 2.68 21.57 2.07
C VAL A 88 2.37 20.53 3.16
N GLU A 89 3.25 19.54 3.29
CA GLU A 89 3.19 18.61 4.40
C GLU A 89 3.68 19.28 5.69
N VAL A 90 2.89 19.17 6.74
CA VAL A 90 3.24 19.70 8.07
C VAL A 90 3.41 18.51 9.01
N PRO A 91 4.60 18.29 9.59
CA PRO A 91 4.79 17.26 10.60
C PRO A 91 3.82 17.43 11.78
N VAL A 92 3.33 16.32 12.33
CA VAL A 92 2.35 16.34 13.43
C VAL A 92 2.82 17.18 14.62
N ARG A 93 4.12 17.17 14.91
CA ARG A 93 4.73 17.97 15.99
C ARG A 93 4.65 19.49 15.77
N GLU A 94 4.54 19.93 14.52
CA GLU A 94 4.48 21.35 14.14
C GLU A 94 3.04 21.80 13.87
N TYR A 95 2.06 20.91 14.06
CA TYR A 95 0.66 21.16 13.78
C TYR A 95 0.09 22.38 14.52
N TYR A 96 0.50 22.57 15.77
CA TYR A 96 -0.02 23.66 16.63
C TYR A 96 0.59 25.01 16.31
N ASP A 97 1.78 25.04 15.70
CA ASP A 97 2.53 26.27 15.40
C ASP A 97 2.39 26.70 13.94
N ALA A 98 1.86 25.82 13.08
CA ALA A 98 1.70 26.12 11.67
C ALA A 98 0.50 27.04 11.40
N PRO A 99 0.61 28.01 10.48
CA PRO A 99 -0.55 28.77 10.02
C PRO A 99 -1.55 27.82 9.35
N LEU A 100 -2.73 27.65 9.97
CA LEU A 100 -3.76 26.75 9.46
C LEU A 100 -4.34 27.29 8.15
N THR A 101 -3.91 26.73 7.03
CA THR A 101 -4.46 27.01 5.71
C THR A 101 -4.91 25.72 5.03
N LYS A 102 -5.80 25.84 4.05
CA LYS A 102 -6.28 24.69 3.26
C LYS A 102 -5.19 24.05 2.38
N TYR A 103 -4.00 24.64 2.29
CA TYR A 103 -2.85 24.09 1.56
C TYR A 103 -1.92 23.26 2.45
N HIS A 104 -2.18 23.19 3.76
CA HIS A 104 -1.40 22.39 4.69
C HIS A 104 -2.11 21.08 4.95
N TRP A 105 -1.35 19.99 5.01
CA TRP A 105 -1.86 18.66 5.24
C TRP A 105 -0.86 17.83 6.06
N HIS A 106 -1.33 16.74 6.63
CA HIS A 106 -0.50 15.72 7.27
C HIS A 106 -1.06 14.32 7.06
N TRP A 107 -0.21 13.33 7.25
CA TRP A 107 -0.63 11.94 7.29
C TRP A 107 -1.51 11.67 8.52
N THR A 108 -2.55 10.87 8.34
CA THR A 108 -3.41 10.43 9.44
C THR A 108 -3.55 8.90 9.43
N LYS A 109 -4.32 8.36 10.38
CA LYS A 109 -4.56 6.92 10.43
C LYS A 109 -5.15 6.43 9.12
N PRO A 110 -4.71 5.25 8.60
CA PRO A 110 -5.27 4.68 7.39
C PRO A 110 -6.80 4.54 7.45
N SER A 111 -7.45 4.70 6.31
CA SER A 111 -8.88 4.45 6.15
C SER A 111 -9.11 3.00 5.73
N PRO A 112 -10.12 2.31 6.28
CA PRO A 112 -10.49 0.95 5.84
C PRO A 112 -11.25 0.93 4.52
N VAL A 113 -11.61 2.09 4.00
CA VAL A 113 -12.39 2.25 2.77
C VAL A 113 -11.78 3.36 1.90
N ALA A 114 -11.92 3.24 0.60
CA ALA A 114 -11.47 4.23 -0.38
C ALA A 114 -12.31 5.52 -0.32
N ALA A 115 -13.57 5.41 0.07
CA ALA A 115 -14.45 6.54 0.33
C ALA A 115 -15.31 6.26 1.57
N GLN A 116 -15.59 7.29 2.36
CA GLN A 116 -16.57 7.18 3.45
C GLN A 116 -17.99 7.38 2.89
N PRO A 117 -19.05 6.93 3.61
CA PRO A 117 -20.43 7.20 3.19
C PRO A 117 -20.63 8.69 2.94
N SER A 118 -21.24 9.03 1.82
CA SER A 118 -21.54 10.41 1.43
C SER A 118 -22.56 11.08 2.37
N THR A 119 -23.45 10.27 2.90
CA THR A 119 -24.46 10.63 3.92
C THR A 119 -24.62 9.48 4.91
N THR A 120 -25.14 9.75 6.10
CA THR A 120 -25.54 8.69 7.03
C THR A 120 -26.58 7.79 6.37
N GLY A 121 -26.32 6.52 6.22
CA GLY A 121 -27.21 5.58 5.55
C GLY A 121 -26.74 4.13 5.64
N THR A 122 -27.54 3.24 5.07
CA THR A 122 -27.22 1.81 5.02
C THR A 122 -26.07 1.53 4.07
N ILE A 123 -25.34 0.48 4.34
CA ILE A 123 -24.24 -0.01 3.51
C ILE A 123 -24.69 -1.29 2.82
N SER A 124 -24.51 -1.36 1.52
CA SER A 124 -24.82 -2.57 0.76
C SER A 124 -23.55 -3.34 0.38
N ILE A 125 -23.63 -4.64 0.41
CA ILE A 125 -22.55 -5.55 0.03
C ILE A 125 -23.01 -6.51 -1.06
N LEU A 126 -22.09 -6.82 -1.99
CA LEU A 126 -22.30 -7.76 -3.07
C LEU A 126 -21.00 -8.44 -3.44
N SER A 127 -20.97 -9.76 -3.57
CA SER A 127 -19.88 -10.46 -4.24
C SER A 127 -20.19 -10.69 -5.72
N SER A 128 -19.17 -10.66 -6.56
CA SER A 128 -19.29 -10.98 -7.98
C SER A 128 -19.55 -12.46 -8.28
N ALA A 129 -19.39 -13.35 -7.28
CA ALA A 129 -19.63 -14.78 -7.42
C ALA A 129 -20.85 -15.21 -6.59
N SER A 130 -21.81 -15.87 -7.22
CA SER A 130 -22.98 -16.42 -6.52
C SER A 130 -22.63 -17.49 -5.47
N ALA A 131 -21.51 -18.18 -5.64
CA ALA A 131 -20.95 -19.12 -4.67
C ALA A 131 -20.61 -18.50 -3.29
N ASP A 132 -20.59 -17.18 -3.20
CA ASP A 132 -20.35 -16.45 -1.95
C ASP A 132 -21.64 -16.13 -1.18
N GLN A 133 -22.77 -16.63 -1.65
CA GLN A 133 -24.04 -16.55 -0.93
C GLN A 133 -23.86 -17.00 0.53
N SER A 134 -24.38 -16.22 1.46
CA SER A 134 -24.32 -16.49 2.90
C SER A 134 -22.92 -16.46 3.52
N LYS A 135 -21.90 -15.96 2.83
CA LYS A 135 -20.60 -15.65 3.45
C LYS A 135 -20.66 -14.32 4.19
N ASP A 136 -20.11 -14.29 5.37
CA ASP A 136 -20.24 -13.17 6.27
C ASP A 136 -19.20 -12.07 6.00
N VAL A 137 -19.68 -10.84 6.10
CA VAL A 137 -18.89 -9.61 6.09
C VAL A 137 -19.17 -8.85 7.38
N ILE A 138 -18.14 -8.52 8.11
CA ILE A 138 -18.23 -7.78 9.36
C ILE A 138 -17.94 -6.31 9.06
N ILE A 139 -18.91 -5.43 9.35
CA ILE A 139 -18.78 -3.99 9.24
C ILE A 139 -18.79 -3.40 10.64
N ARG A 140 -17.78 -2.60 10.96
CA ARG A 140 -17.70 -1.81 12.19
C ARG A 140 -17.64 -0.33 11.81
N GLY A 141 -18.50 0.48 12.39
CA GLY A 141 -18.58 1.90 12.08
C GLY A 141 -19.20 2.73 13.19
N LEU A 142 -19.29 4.02 12.94
CA LEU A 142 -20.09 4.95 13.73
C LEU A 142 -21.48 5.05 13.09
N ASP A 143 -22.51 4.88 13.87
CA ASP A 143 -23.88 5.11 13.44
C ASP A 143 -24.24 6.62 13.39
N GLY A 144 -25.48 6.93 13.08
CA GLY A 144 -25.97 8.32 13.03
C GLY A 144 -25.87 9.09 14.35
N SER A 145 -25.72 8.39 15.48
CA SER A 145 -25.58 8.95 16.83
C SER A 145 -24.13 8.97 17.32
N ASP A 146 -23.16 8.72 16.46
CA ASP A 146 -21.72 8.62 16.77
C ASP A 146 -21.35 7.44 17.72
N VAL A 147 -22.23 6.42 17.81
CA VAL A 147 -21.98 5.21 18.59
C VAL A 147 -21.26 4.18 17.72
N ILE A 148 -20.24 3.53 18.27
CA ILE A 148 -19.55 2.44 17.56
C ILE A 148 -20.45 1.21 17.54
N THR A 149 -20.84 0.81 16.33
CA THR A 149 -21.69 -0.35 16.09
C THR A 149 -20.97 -1.36 15.20
N THR A 150 -21.19 -2.64 15.44
CA THR A 150 -20.66 -3.74 14.61
C THR A 150 -21.81 -4.59 14.13
N GLU A 151 -21.86 -4.85 12.85
CA GLU A 151 -22.88 -5.68 12.22
C GLU A 151 -22.22 -6.72 11.33
N THR A 152 -22.79 -7.94 11.34
CA THR A 152 -22.41 -9.01 10.42
C THR A 152 -23.51 -9.14 9.36
N ILE A 153 -23.12 -9.07 8.10
CA ILE A 153 -24.01 -9.12 6.95
C ILE A 153 -23.60 -10.30 6.09
N SER A 154 -24.54 -11.19 5.76
CA SER A 154 -24.30 -12.27 4.81
C SER A 154 -24.44 -11.75 3.37
N SER A 155 -23.44 -12.05 2.53
CA SER A 155 -23.38 -11.54 1.16
C SER A 155 -24.40 -12.20 0.22
N ASN A 156 -24.72 -11.51 -0.89
CA ASN A 156 -25.44 -12.01 -2.07
C ASN A 156 -26.88 -12.49 -1.88
N GLY A 157 -27.60 -12.04 -0.89
CA GLY A 157 -29.01 -12.37 -0.72
C GLY A 157 -29.35 -13.85 -0.91
N SER A 158 -30.62 -14.15 -1.04
CA SER A 158 -31.13 -15.53 -1.22
C SER A 158 -30.94 -16.07 -2.65
N ASP A 159 -30.74 -15.22 -3.63
CA ASP A 159 -30.57 -15.55 -5.06
C ASP A 159 -29.09 -15.60 -5.50
N GLY A 160 -28.16 -15.31 -4.60
CA GLY A 160 -26.73 -15.27 -4.90
C GLY A 160 -26.26 -14.09 -5.76
N THR A 161 -27.14 -13.15 -6.13
CA THR A 161 -26.87 -12.05 -7.05
C THR A 161 -27.34 -10.68 -6.54
N THR A 162 -28.25 -10.64 -5.57
CA THR A 162 -28.80 -9.40 -5.04
C THR A 162 -27.93 -8.81 -3.93
N PRO A 163 -27.62 -7.50 -3.96
CA PRO A 163 -26.92 -6.84 -2.86
C PRO A 163 -27.72 -6.93 -1.55
N VAL A 164 -27.02 -7.16 -0.45
CA VAL A 164 -27.59 -7.14 0.90
C VAL A 164 -27.19 -5.87 1.61
N SER A 165 -28.17 -5.19 2.20
CA SER A 165 -27.94 -3.94 2.94
C SER A 165 -27.86 -4.18 4.43
N SER A 166 -27.07 -3.35 5.12
CA SER A 166 -27.01 -3.30 6.58
C SER A 166 -28.36 -2.87 7.17
N SER A 167 -28.67 -3.35 8.37
CA SER A 167 -29.77 -2.84 9.17
C SER A 167 -29.42 -1.50 9.84
N THR A 168 -28.14 -1.30 10.12
CA THR A 168 -27.60 -0.08 10.73
C THR A 168 -27.30 0.96 9.67
N SER A 169 -27.65 2.23 9.96
CA SER A 169 -27.23 3.39 9.17
C SER A 169 -25.89 3.91 9.69
N TYR A 170 -24.87 3.87 8.86
CA TYR A 170 -23.51 4.29 9.20
C TYR A 170 -23.21 5.70 8.70
N LYS A 171 -22.63 6.51 9.59
CA LYS A 171 -22.04 7.83 9.28
C LYS A 171 -20.59 7.70 8.87
N LYS A 172 -19.88 6.71 9.44
CA LYS A 172 -18.45 6.47 9.17
C LYS A 172 -18.11 5.00 9.31
N ILE A 173 -17.34 4.47 8.38
CA ILE A 173 -16.82 3.10 8.45
C ILE A 173 -15.44 3.11 9.08
N LEU A 174 -15.26 2.26 10.10
CA LEU A 174 -14.01 2.08 10.85
C LEU A 174 -13.27 0.79 10.47
N LYS A 175 -13.99 -0.23 10.00
CA LYS A 175 -13.43 -1.51 9.56
C LYS A 175 -14.44 -2.28 8.72
N VAL A 176 -13.94 -2.95 7.67
CA VAL A 176 -14.67 -3.96 6.92
C VAL A 176 -13.78 -5.19 6.81
N THR A 177 -14.30 -6.36 7.16
CA THR A 177 -13.54 -7.62 7.07
C THR A 177 -14.44 -8.74 6.57
N LYS A 178 -13.88 -9.61 5.72
CA LYS A 178 -14.50 -10.88 5.34
C LYS A 178 -14.24 -11.93 6.43
N SER A 179 -15.19 -12.78 6.70
CA SER A 179 -15.02 -13.89 7.65
C SER A 179 -14.24 -15.07 7.07
N GLY A 180 -14.00 -15.08 5.76
CA GLY A 180 -13.29 -16.16 5.08
C GLY A 180 -12.94 -15.79 3.64
N THR A 181 -12.40 -16.76 2.88
CA THR A 181 -12.09 -16.60 1.46
C THR A 181 -13.38 -16.55 0.63
N PHE A 182 -13.45 -15.59 -0.26
CA PHE A 182 -14.54 -15.42 -1.23
C PHE A 182 -14.11 -15.95 -2.60
N ALA A 183 -15.05 -16.48 -3.37
CA ALA A 183 -14.81 -16.91 -4.75
C ALA A 183 -14.77 -15.73 -5.72
N GLY A 184 -15.48 -14.64 -5.38
CA GLY A 184 -15.54 -13.42 -6.17
C GLY A 184 -15.00 -12.19 -5.44
N THR A 185 -15.01 -11.06 -6.15
CA THR A 185 -14.71 -9.76 -5.57
C THR A 185 -15.89 -9.23 -4.78
N LEU A 186 -15.65 -8.92 -3.50
CA LEU A 186 -16.64 -8.27 -2.64
C LEU A 186 -16.64 -6.76 -2.88
N THR A 187 -17.80 -6.20 -3.24
CA THR A 187 -17.99 -4.75 -3.39
C THR A 187 -18.87 -4.25 -2.24
N VAL A 188 -18.42 -3.18 -1.60
CA VAL A 188 -19.15 -2.46 -0.53
C VAL A 188 -19.52 -1.09 -1.04
N ARG A 189 -20.81 -0.72 -0.93
CA ARG A 189 -21.37 0.54 -1.43
C ARG A 189 -22.14 1.27 -0.35
N ASP A 190 -22.19 2.60 -0.48
CA ASP A 190 -23.09 3.42 0.33
C ASP A 190 -24.53 3.38 -0.22
N ASN A 191 -25.47 4.00 0.48
CA ASN A 191 -26.87 4.10 0.08
C ASN A 191 -27.09 4.88 -1.25
N ALA A 192 -26.12 5.68 -1.66
CA ALA A 192 -26.11 6.37 -2.96
C ALA A 192 -25.45 5.54 -4.08
N THR A 193 -25.17 4.26 -3.83
CA THR A 193 -24.54 3.30 -4.76
C THR A 193 -23.07 3.59 -5.11
N ASN A 194 -22.41 4.53 -4.41
CA ASN A 194 -20.99 4.76 -4.60
C ASN A 194 -20.16 3.61 -4.02
N THR A 195 -19.21 3.11 -4.78
CA THR A 195 -18.30 2.06 -4.31
C THR A 195 -17.34 2.65 -3.29
N MET A 196 -17.40 2.11 -2.07
CA MET A 196 -16.55 2.52 -0.95
C MET A 196 -15.32 1.62 -0.81
N LEU A 197 -15.47 0.34 -1.15
CA LEU A 197 -14.42 -0.66 -0.99
C LEU A 197 -14.64 -1.80 -1.98
N SER A 198 -13.53 -2.32 -2.51
CA SER A 198 -13.52 -3.57 -3.28
C SER A 198 -12.43 -4.48 -2.71
N LEU A 199 -12.80 -5.69 -2.30
CA LEU A 199 -11.91 -6.72 -1.76
C LEU A 199 -11.80 -7.88 -2.75
N GLY A 200 -10.59 -8.18 -3.22
CA GLY A 200 -10.31 -9.36 -4.03
C GLY A 200 -10.59 -10.68 -3.29
N THR A 201 -10.48 -11.80 -3.97
CA THR A 201 -10.80 -13.13 -3.41
C THR A 201 -10.03 -13.45 -2.15
N ALA A 202 -8.73 -13.17 -2.12
CA ALA A 202 -7.82 -13.44 -1.00
C ALA A 202 -7.78 -12.33 0.06
N ASP A 203 -8.29 -11.13 -0.22
CA ASP A 203 -8.24 -10.00 0.71
C ASP A 203 -9.24 -10.20 1.85
N TYR A 204 -8.79 -10.12 3.08
CA TYR A 204 -9.67 -10.10 4.26
C TYR A 204 -10.14 -8.69 4.63
N GLY A 205 -9.40 -7.67 4.26
CA GLY A 205 -9.68 -6.25 4.46
C GLY A 205 -8.58 -5.42 3.82
N LYS A 206 -8.83 -4.11 3.66
CA LYS A 206 -7.87 -3.16 3.09
C LYS A 206 -7.67 -1.97 4.00
N ASN A 207 -6.53 -1.29 3.82
CA ASN A 207 -6.23 -0.02 4.46
C ASN A 207 -5.65 0.93 3.40
N TYR A 208 -6.35 2.03 3.18
CA TYR A 208 -5.92 3.10 2.31
C TYR A 208 -5.11 4.12 3.09
N ALA A 209 -3.96 4.53 2.58
CA ALA A 209 -3.24 5.67 3.11
C ALA A 209 -4.18 6.89 3.14
N GLN A 210 -4.13 7.71 4.19
CA GLN A 210 -5.03 8.83 4.36
C GLN A 210 -4.27 10.09 4.73
N ILE A 211 -4.66 11.19 4.11
CA ILE A 211 -4.21 12.54 4.46
C ILE A 211 -5.31 13.29 5.18
N LYS A 212 -4.93 14.26 5.99
CA LYS A 212 -5.85 15.22 6.61
C LYS A 212 -5.43 16.64 6.27
N LEU A 213 -6.35 17.41 5.71
CA LEU A 213 -6.18 18.85 5.52
C LEU A 213 -6.26 19.56 6.87
N LEU A 214 -5.45 20.59 7.09
CA LEU A 214 -5.42 21.32 8.36
C LEU A 214 -6.58 22.31 8.49
N ARG A 215 -7.21 22.67 7.39
CA ARG A 215 -8.38 23.53 7.35
C ARG A 215 -9.42 22.98 6.39
N ASP A 216 -10.67 23.11 6.75
CA ASP A 216 -11.80 22.74 5.91
C ASP A 216 -11.76 23.52 4.59
N PRO A 217 -11.81 22.84 3.44
CA PRO A 217 -11.97 23.50 2.15
C PRO A 217 -13.37 24.13 2.10
N ALA A 218 -13.43 25.44 1.85
CA ALA A 218 -14.70 26.18 1.78
C ALA A 218 -15.52 25.80 0.54
N GLN A 219 -14.88 25.20 -0.46
CA GLN A 219 -15.47 24.79 -1.73
C GLN A 219 -14.83 23.47 -2.22
N ALA A 220 -15.43 22.86 -3.22
CA ALA A 220 -14.85 21.71 -3.88
C ALA A 220 -13.64 22.13 -4.73
N ASP A 221 -12.45 21.74 -4.29
CA ASP A 221 -11.19 21.92 -5.02
C ASP A 221 -10.74 20.58 -5.58
N THR A 222 -10.09 20.59 -6.74
CA THR A 222 -9.42 19.41 -7.28
C THR A 222 -7.96 19.41 -6.82
N ILE A 223 -7.58 18.35 -6.10
CA ILE A 223 -6.21 18.12 -5.68
C ILE A 223 -5.63 17.02 -6.55
N GLU A 224 -4.51 17.30 -7.21
CA GLU A 224 -3.73 16.32 -7.98
C GLU A 224 -2.54 15.85 -7.16
N TYR A 225 -2.24 14.55 -7.25
CA TYR A 225 -1.07 14.00 -6.60
C TYR A 225 -0.39 12.91 -7.45
N ALA A 226 0.94 12.87 -7.36
CA ALA A 226 1.75 11.79 -7.87
C ALA A 226 2.38 11.04 -6.68
N THR A 227 2.62 9.76 -6.85
CA THR A 227 3.00 8.87 -5.75
C THR A 227 4.26 8.09 -6.05
N TYR A 228 4.88 7.57 -4.98
CA TYR A 228 5.66 6.34 -5.05
C TYR A 228 4.70 5.21 -4.74
N ARG A 229 4.59 4.25 -5.66
CA ARG A 229 3.67 3.13 -5.52
C ARG A 229 4.24 2.07 -4.57
N LYS A 230 3.38 1.26 -4.02
CA LYS A 230 3.77 0.02 -3.34
C LYS A 230 4.25 -0.99 -4.39
N PRO A 231 5.24 -1.82 -4.08
CA PRO A 231 5.62 -2.90 -4.97
C PRO A 231 4.49 -3.92 -5.13
N VAL A 232 4.43 -4.52 -6.31
CA VAL A 232 3.46 -5.58 -6.60
C VAL A 232 4.00 -6.89 -6.02
N LYS A 233 3.16 -7.60 -5.26
CA LYS A 233 3.54 -8.91 -4.71
C LYS A 233 3.76 -9.91 -5.85
N LEU A 234 4.91 -10.55 -5.85
CA LEU A 234 5.24 -11.62 -6.78
C LEU A 234 4.52 -12.91 -6.36
N SER A 235 3.70 -13.46 -7.23
CA SER A 235 2.88 -14.66 -6.99
C SER A 235 3.15 -15.76 -8.00
N ASP A 236 3.27 -15.39 -9.27
CA ASP A 236 3.48 -16.32 -10.36
C ASP A 236 4.97 -16.43 -10.73
N ASN A 237 5.38 -17.59 -11.18
CA ASN A 237 6.78 -17.86 -11.53
C ASN A 237 7.35 -16.90 -12.59
N ASN A 238 6.50 -16.37 -13.46
CA ASN A 238 6.87 -15.44 -14.52
C ASN A 238 6.80 -13.97 -14.10
N ASP A 239 6.39 -13.67 -12.87
CA ASP A 239 6.36 -12.30 -12.39
C ASP A 239 7.75 -11.68 -12.41
N ILE A 240 7.79 -10.40 -12.77
CA ILE A 240 9.01 -9.62 -12.84
C ILE A 240 9.03 -8.67 -11.65
N PRO A 241 10.12 -8.63 -10.86
CA PRO A 241 10.26 -7.69 -9.76
C PRO A 241 10.12 -6.23 -10.21
N ASP A 242 9.57 -5.39 -9.35
CA ASP A 242 9.51 -3.94 -9.58
C ASP A 242 10.90 -3.27 -9.60
N ILE A 243 11.89 -3.91 -8.96
CA ILE A 243 13.28 -3.45 -9.02
C ILE A 243 13.84 -3.75 -10.42
N PRO A 244 14.28 -2.73 -11.20
CA PRO A 244 14.72 -2.92 -12.57
C PRO A 244 15.91 -3.86 -12.71
N ASP A 245 15.94 -4.65 -13.78
CA ASP A 245 17.12 -5.44 -14.15
C ASP A 245 18.29 -4.51 -14.61
N PRO A 246 19.54 -4.77 -14.24
CA PRO A 246 20.06 -5.96 -13.53
C PRO A 246 20.01 -5.87 -11.98
N PHE A 247 19.41 -4.85 -11.42
CA PHE A 247 19.44 -4.56 -9.96
C PHE A 247 18.54 -5.49 -9.16
N SER A 248 17.56 -6.14 -9.78
CA SER A 248 16.72 -7.18 -9.17
C SER A 248 17.51 -8.33 -8.55
N ARG A 249 18.77 -8.52 -8.96
CA ARG A 249 19.71 -9.47 -8.32
C ARG A 249 19.97 -9.20 -6.84
N ILE A 250 19.72 -7.98 -6.36
CA ILE A 250 19.85 -7.66 -4.92
C ILE A 250 18.91 -8.55 -4.09
N LEU A 251 17.73 -8.91 -4.64
CA LEU A 251 16.75 -9.76 -3.96
C LEU A 251 17.31 -11.15 -3.64
N ILE A 252 18.20 -11.69 -4.48
CA ILE A 252 18.87 -12.97 -4.24
C ILE A 252 19.73 -12.87 -2.97
N TRP A 253 20.53 -11.82 -2.88
CA TRP A 253 21.45 -11.64 -1.75
C TRP A 253 20.71 -11.30 -0.47
N ASP A 254 19.67 -10.46 -0.54
CA ASP A 254 18.82 -10.14 0.61
C ASP A 254 18.12 -11.40 1.14
N THR A 255 17.56 -12.22 0.25
CA THR A 255 16.90 -13.49 0.62
C THR A 255 17.88 -14.47 1.26
N LEU A 256 19.08 -14.63 0.70
CA LEU A 256 20.13 -15.50 1.31
C LEU A 256 20.53 -15.03 2.70
N LEU A 257 20.68 -13.72 2.92
CA LEU A 257 21.01 -13.18 4.23
C LEU A 257 19.86 -13.36 5.22
N THR A 258 18.61 -13.26 4.76
CA THR A 258 17.41 -13.51 5.57
C THR A 258 17.29 -14.97 5.96
N LEU A 259 17.58 -15.92 5.03
CA LEU A 259 17.66 -17.34 5.32
C LEU A 259 18.74 -17.67 6.35
N CYS A 260 19.94 -17.06 6.23
CA CYS A 260 20.99 -17.23 7.24
C CYS A 260 20.53 -16.77 8.63
N ALA A 261 19.82 -15.65 8.70
CA ALA A 261 19.28 -15.15 9.97
C ALA A 261 18.17 -16.06 10.51
N TYR A 262 17.35 -16.64 9.64
CA TYR A 262 16.26 -17.55 10.02
C TYR A 262 16.80 -18.88 10.57
N ASP A 263 17.82 -19.47 9.91
CA ASP A 263 18.44 -20.73 10.32
C ASP A 263 19.59 -20.58 11.34
N GLU A 264 19.82 -19.34 11.84
CA GLU A 264 20.90 -18.99 12.77
C GLU A 264 22.30 -19.37 12.26
N VAL A 265 22.49 -19.36 10.93
CA VAL A 265 23.76 -19.70 10.26
C VAL A 265 24.53 -18.42 9.92
N GLN A 266 25.85 -18.46 10.07
CA GLN A 266 26.72 -17.35 9.67
C GLN A 266 26.69 -17.15 8.14
N PRO A 267 26.36 -15.94 7.64
CA PRO A 267 26.35 -15.68 6.21
C PRO A 267 27.76 -15.75 5.61
N GLN A 268 27.86 -16.27 4.39
CA GLN A 268 29.14 -16.24 3.67
C GLN A 268 29.56 -14.79 3.41
N PRO A 269 30.85 -14.42 3.66
CA PRO A 269 31.33 -13.06 3.46
C PRO A 269 31.07 -12.49 2.06
N ILE A 270 31.12 -13.36 1.05
CA ILE A 270 30.86 -12.97 -0.34
C ILE A 270 29.40 -12.51 -0.56
N TRP A 271 28.41 -13.10 0.13
CA TRP A 271 27.02 -12.70 0.01
C TRP A 271 26.78 -11.31 0.60
N VAL A 272 27.38 -11.03 1.76
CA VAL A 272 27.32 -9.70 2.40
C VAL A 272 27.99 -8.65 1.50
N GLN A 273 29.14 -9.00 0.91
CA GLN A 273 29.83 -8.09 -0.02
C GLN A 273 28.97 -7.81 -1.26
N LYS A 274 28.40 -8.85 -1.88
CA LYS A 274 27.54 -8.72 -3.07
C LYS A 274 26.29 -7.90 -2.80
N GLN A 275 25.63 -8.14 -1.69
CA GLN A 275 24.47 -7.36 -1.26
C GLN A 275 24.80 -5.86 -1.20
N ARG A 276 25.91 -5.49 -0.51
CA ARG A 276 26.35 -4.09 -0.39
C ARG A 276 26.71 -3.47 -1.75
N GLU A 277 27.37 -4.23 -2.61
CA GLU A 277 27.75 -3.81 -3.96
C GLU A 277 26.50 -3.46 -4.81
N TRP A 278 25.48 -4.33 -4.80
CA TRP A 278 24.25 -4.10 -5.52
C TRP A 278 23.41 -2.98 -4.92
N GLU A 279 23.38 -2.85 -3.61
CA GLU A 279 22.69 -1.74 -2.93
C GLU A 279 23.33 -0.39 -3.30
N GLN A 280 24.64 -0.27 -3.28
CA GLN A 280 25.34 0.96 -3.69
C GLN A 280 25.05 1.32 -5.14
N ARG A 281 25.07 0.35 -6.04
CA ARG A 281 24.75 0.56 -7.46
C ARG A 281 23.30 1.02 -7.65
N LEU A 282 22.35 0.38 -6.96
CA LEU A 282 20.94 0.73 -7.00
C LEU A 282 20.72 2.18 -6.52
N GLN A 283 21.34 2.54 -5.39
CA GLN A 283 21.29 3.90 -4.85
C GLN A 283 21.90 4.92 -5.80
N GLN A 284 23.04 4.61 -6.40
CA GLN A 284 23.69 5.50 -7.36
C GLN A 284 22.87 5.77 -8.60
N THR A 285 22.06 4.81 -9.02
CA THR A 285 21.30 4.88 -10.27
C THR A 285 19.91 5.51 -10.09
N PHE A 286 19.20 5.14 -9.04
CA PHE A 286 17.76 5.42 -8.93
C PHE A 286 17.35 6.28 -7.73
N LEU A 287 18.25 6.60 -6.80
CA LEU A 287 17.89 7.41 -5.64
C LEU A 287 17.61 8.86 -6.04
N GLU A 288 16.36 9.29 -5.85
CA GLU A 288 15.96 10.68 -6.13
C GLU A 288 16.42 11.65 -5.03
N GLY A 289 16.65 12.88 -5.42
CA GLY A 289 16.99 13.98 -4.50
C GLY A 289 18.46 14.12 -4.14
N GLN A 290 19.34 13.29 -4.67
CA GLN A 290 20.80 13.49 -4.54
C GLN A 290 21.32 14.28 -5.75
N THR A 291 21.45 15.60 -5.61
CA THR A 291 22.28 16.35 -6.54
C THR A 291 23.75 15.89 -6.42
N PRO A 292 24.52 15.85 -7.52
CA PRO A 292 25.93 15.43 -7.49
C PRO A 292 26.80 16.11 -6.41
N GLY A 293 26.45 17.34 -6.03
CA GLY A 293 27.12 18.08 -4.96
C GLY A 293 26.74 17.67 -3.53
N ALA A 294 25.55 17.11 -3.33
CA ALA A 294 25.10 16.61 -2.02
C ALA A 294 25.75 15.25 -1.68
N ARG A 295 26.05 14.42 -2.70
CA ARG A 295 26.78 13.14 -2.53
C ARG A 295 28.19 13.35 -1.95
N ALA A 296 28.89 14.37 -2.41
CA ALA A 296 30.24 14.66 -1.93
C ALA A 296 30.27 15.13 -0.47
N ARG A 297 29.23 15.78 0.03
CA ARG A 297 29.14 16.18 1.44
C ARG A 297 28.78 15.02 2.36
N TYR A 298 27.87 14.13 1.96
CA TYR A 298 27.47 13.00 2.79
C TYR A 298 28.60 11.96 2.99
N MET A 299 29.40 11.71 1.93
CA MET A 299 30.56 10.81 2.05
C MET A 299 31.69 11.43 2.90
N LYS A 300 31.84 12.75 2.93
CA LYS A 300 32.85 13.43 3.77
C LYS A 300 32.52 13.33 5.27
N ASP A 301 31.22 13.36 5.62
CA ASP A 301 30.80 13.30 7.03
C ASP A 301 30.84 11.87 7.61
N VAL A 302 30.78 10.83 6.77
CA VAL A 302 30.87 9.41 7.20
C VAL A 302 32.32 8.95 7.36
N THR A 303 33.28 9.58 6.65
CA THR A 303 34.70 9.22 6.73
C THR A 303 35.50 10.06 7.77
N SER A 304 34.84 11.03 8.40
CA SER A 304 35.45 11.91 9.42
C SER A 304 35.00 11.62 10.86
N ARG A 305 34.38 10.43 11.10
CA ARG A 305 34.06 9.95 12.46
C ARG A 305 34.77 8.67 12.80
#